data_eccabff89bb09c42098a40afaa59857c
#
_entry.id   eccabff89bb09c42098a40afaa59857c
#
_cell.length_a   1.000
_cell.length_b   1.000
_cell.length_c   1.000
_cell.angle_alpha   90.00
_cell.angle_beta   90.00
_cell.angle_gamma   90.00
#
_symmetry.space_group_name_H-M   'P 1'
#
loop_
_entity.id
_entity.type
_entity.pdbx_description
1 polymer ?
#
loop_
_entity_poly.entity_id
_entity_poly.type
_entity_poly.pdbx_seq_one_letter_code
_entity_poly.pdbx_strand_id
1 'polypeptide(L)'
;TETIPAKGHSFSTEWTVDVEATETTPGSKSHHCTVCDAKTDVTEIPATGVVEKKNGLSKAEDGNYYYYVDDVVDTSFTGFADCDNERMYVKNGKVDTTYTSVEQDGADWVYVENGKIRYDYTGIRQNSNGWWRIEDGKVNFNFTGLADNENGRFYIQNGKVNFKYTNLIQDGADWVYVKNGHVQSNYTGFATNENGRFYLENGKVNFGYTNVIQDGSDWVYV
;
A
#
# COMPACT_ATOMS: atom_id res chain seq x y z
N THR A 1 -11.90 37.54 76.69
CA THR A 1 -12.32 36.50 75.71
C THR A 1 -11.10 35.99 75.04
N GLU A 2 -10.64 34.77 75.43
CA GLU A 2 -9.58 34.06 74.68
C GLU A 2 -10.14 33.60 73.40
N THR A 3 -9.53 33.98 72.30
CA THR A 3 -9.79 33.42 70.94
C THR A 3 -9.03 32.11 70.79
N ILE A 4 -9.73 30.99 70.74
CA ILE A 4 -9.14 29.68 70.45
C ILE A 4 -8.82 29.67 68.98
N PRO A 5 -7.56 29.47 68.55
CA PRO A 5 -7.20 29.36 67.12
C PRO A 5 -7.93 28.17 66.48
N ALA A 6 -8.45 28.35 65.28
CA ALA A 6 -9.03 27.26 64.51
C ALA A 6 -7.95 26.20 64.25
N LYS A 7 -8.19 24.96 64.66
CA LYS A 7 -7.34 23.82 64.21
C LYS A 7 -7.56 23.62 62.74
N GLY A 8 -6.47 23.61 61.99
CA GLY A 8 -6.51 23.32 60.58
C GLY A 8 -7.09 21.93 60.28
N HIS A 9 -7.45 21.66 59.02
CA HIS A 9 -7.92 20.35 58.58
C HIS A 9 -6.80 19.32 58.65
N SER A 10 -7.14 18.08 59.05
CA SER A 10 -6.28 16.89 58.97
C SER A 10 -6.91 15.90 58.01
N PHE A 11 -6.40 15.88 56.78
CA PHE A 11 -6.91 14.98 55.73
C PHE A 11 -6.31 13.59 55.85
N SER A 12 -7.14 12.56 55.63
CA SER A 12 -6.71 11.18 55.52
C SER A 12 -5.79 11.03 54.30
N THR A 13 -4.82 10.13 54.37
CA THR A 13 -4.01 9.71 53.22
C THR A 13 -4.69 8.64 52.40
N GLU A 14 -5.81 8.12 52.86
CA GLU A 14 -6.58 7.12 52.11
C GLU A 14 -7.70 7.79 51.30
N TRP A 15 -7.91 7.24 50.11
CA TRP A 15 -8.97 7.67 49.20
C TRP A 15 -10.33 7.17 49.70
N THR A 16 -11.32 8.05 49.72
CA THR A 16 -12.71 7.70 49.97
C THR A 16 -13.50 7.92 48.67
N VAL A 17 -14.28 6.93 48.21
CA VAL A 17 -15.18 7.09 47.07
C VAL A 17 -16.35 7.96 47.55
N ASP A 18 -16.52 9.11 46.90
CA ASP A 18 -17.62 10.06 47.16
C ASP A 18 -18.86 9.71 46.35
N VAL A 19 -18.66 9.32 45.09
CA VAL A 19 -19.69 8.89 44.17
C VAL A 19 -19.17 7.68 43.44
N GLU A 20 -19.91 6.59 43.48
CA GLU A 20 -19.58 5.40 42.68
C GLU A 20 -19.75 5.69 41.18
N ALA A 21 -18.78 5.25 40.37
CA ALA A 21 -18.94 5.28 38.94
C ALA A 21 -19.98 4.25 38.47
N THR A 22 -20.84 4.63 37.51
CA THR A 22 -21.77 3.73 36.85
C THR A 22 -21.30 3.41 35.45
N GLU A 23 -22.04 2.60 34.71
CA GLU A 23 -21.75 2.30 33.28
C GLU A 23 -21.70 3.55 32.40
N THR A 24 -22.50 4.57 32.72
CA THR A 24 -22.66 5.76 31.87
C THR A 24 -22.27 7.08 32.56
N THR A 25 -22.01 7.08 33.89
CA THR A 25 -21.74 8.29 34.63
C THR A 25 -20.44 8.14 35.44
N PRO A 26 -19.50 9.09 35.30
CA PRO A 26 -18.30 9.13 36.14
C PRO A 26 -18.61 9.22 37.62
N GLY A 27 -17.81 8.58 38.43
CA GLY A 27 -17.79 8.74 39.89
C GLY A 27 -16.77 9.76 40.32
N SER A 28 -16.60 9.88 41.67
CA SER A 28 -15.55 10.72 42.26
C SER A 28 -14.99 10.12 43.53
N LYS A 29 -13.75 10.43 43.86
CA LYS A 29 -13.06 10.10 45.10
C LYS A 29 -12.27 11.29 45.59
N SER A 30 -12.08 11.37 46.93
CA SER A 30 -11.32 12.44 47.56
C SER A 30 -10.67 11.98 48.85
N HIS A 31 -9.80 12.82 49.43
CA HIS A 31 -9.31 12.66 50.79
C HIS A 31 -10.21 13.44 51.73
N HIS A 32 -10.77 12.78 52.76
CA HIS A 32 -11.66 13.37 53.76
C HIS A 32 -10.89 13.86 54.98
N CYS A 33 -11.34 14.98 55.53
CA CYS A 33 -10.84 15.44 56.84
C CYS A 33 -11.32 14.51 57.92
N THR A 34 -10.42 14.14 58.86
CA THR A 34 -10.71 13.22 59.98
C THR A 34 -11.58 13.84 61.07
N VAL A 35 -11.79 15.17 61.03
CA VAL A 35 -12.46 15.93 62.12
C VAL A 35 -13.63 16.80 61.63
N CYS A 36 -13.89 16.89 60.32
CA CYS A 36 -15.01 17.65 59.75
C CYS A 36 -15.32 17.12 58.34
N ASP A 37 -16.33 17.68 57.64
CA ASP A 37 -16.78 17.25 56.33
C ASP A 37 -15.98 17.84 55.14
N ALA A 38 -14.81 18.48 55.44
CA ALA A 38 -13.98 19.02 54.36
C ALA A 38 -13.32 17.91 53.54
N LYS A 39 -13.22 18.14 52.24
CA LYS A 39 -12.61 17.23 51.28
C LYS A 39 -11.49 17.96 50.50
N THR A 40 -10.47 17.21 50.09
CA THR A 40 -9.39 17.69 49.22
C THR A 40 -9.07 16.67 48.13
N ASP A 41 -8.34 17.09 47.10
CA ASP A 41 -7.85 16.25 46.00
C ASP A 41 -8.97 15.48 45.29
N VAL A 42 -10.14 16.13 45.07
CA VAL A 42 -11.26 15.51 44.37
C VAL A 42 -10.84 15.08 42.97
N THR A 43 -10.91 13.77 42.73
CA THR A 43 -10.49 13.15 41.47
C THR A 43 -11.66 12.36 40.89
N GLU A 44 -11.84 12.46 39.58
CA GLU A 44 -12.85 11.70 38.86
C GLU A 44 -12.48 10.21 38.77
N ILE A 45 -13.50 9.35 38.97
CA ILE A 45 -13.43 7.91 38.69
C ILE A 45 -14.13 7.75 37.34
N PRO A 46 -13.44 7.32 36.25
CA PRO A 46 -14.08 7.15 34.94
C PRO A 46 -15.30 6.24 35.00
N ALA A 47 -16.32 6.51 34.19
CA ALA A 47 -17.47 5.63 34.03
C ALA A 47 -17.03 4.23 33.62
N THR A 48 -17.58 3.18 34.22
CA THR A 48 -17.12 1.78 34.07
C THR A 48 -17.57 1.13 32.76
N GLY A 49 -18.50 1.75 32.04
CA GLY A 49 -19.13 1.20 30.82
C GLY A 49 -18.71 1.86 29.51
N VAL A 50 -17.78 2.82 29.50
CA VAL A 50 -17.18 3.31 28.27
C VAL A 50 -16.11 2.31 27.83
N VAL A 51 -16.53 1.16 27.35
CA VAL A 51 -15.67 0.29 26.54
C VAL A 51 -15.50 1.01 25.20
N GLU A 52 -14.29 1.44 24.88
CA GLU A 52 -14.00 1.96 23.55
C GLU A 52 -14.31 0.85 22.54
N LYS A 53 -15.32 1.09 21.70
CA LYS A 53 -15.73 0.14 20.67
C LYS A 53 -14.66 0.05 19.59
N LYS A 54 -14.40 -1.15 19.12
CA LYS A 54 -13.51 -1.36 17.97
C LYS A 54 -14.12 -0.76 16.72
N ASN A 55 -13.37 0.13 16.08
CA ASN A 55 -13.71 0.71 14.79
C ASN A 55 -12.46 0.67 13.89
N GLY A 56 -12.68 0.40 12.58
CA GLY A 56 -11.59 0.28 11.62
C GLY A 56 -10.94 -1.11 11.60
N LEU A 57 -9.78 -1.21 10.97
CA LEU A 57 -9.06 -2.48 10.80
C LEU A 57 -8.33 -2.84 12.11
N SER A 58 -8.56 -4.04 12.60
CA SER A 58 -7.91 -4.55 13.82
C SER A 58 -7.60 -6.04 13.70
N LYS A 59 -6.51 -6.46 14.33
CA LYS A 59 -6.14 -7.87 14.44
C LYS A 59 -7.00 -8.55 15.49
N ALA A 60 -7.58 -9.70 15.13
CA ALA A 60 -8.38 -10.53 16.03
C ALA A 60 -7.50 -11.59 16.72
N GLU A 61 -8.07 -12.29 17.71
CA GLU A 61 -7.39 -13.37 18.46
C GLU A 61 -6.98 -14.57 17.59
N ASP A 62 -7.71 -14.79 16.48
CA ASP A 62 -7.40 -15.82 15.48
C ASP A 62 -6.21 -15.47 14.58
N GLY A 63 -5.60 -14.27 14.81
CA GLY A 63 -4.47 -13.76 14.06
C GLY A 63 -4.82 -13.10 12.72
N ASN A 64 -6.09 -13.10 12.32
CA ASN A 64 -6.56 -12.40 11.11
C ASN A 64 -6.87 -10.93 11.39
N TYR A 65 -6.96 -10.13 10.33
CA TYR A 65 -7.36 -8.73 10.38
C TYR A 65 -8.78 -8.57 9.87
N TYR A 66 -9.63 -7.91 10.66
CA TYR A 66 -11.03 -7.64 10.33
C TYR A 66 -11.34 -6.15 10.47
N TYR A 67 -12.22 -5.66 9.62
CA TYR A 67 -12.71 -4.29 9.68
C TYR A 67 -13.97 -4.25 10.56
N TYR A 68 -13.93 -3.44 11.60
CA TYR A 68 -14.99 -3.34 12.61
C TYR A 68 -15.73 -2.01 12.52
N VAL A 69 -17.02 -2.05 12.81
CA VAL A 69 -17.85 -0.91 13.13
C VAL A 69 -18.59 -1.25 14.42
N ASP A 70 -18.38 -0.47 15.49
CA ASP A 70 -19.00 -0.67 16.81
C ASP A 70 -18.85 -2.12 17.34
N ASP A 71 -17.67 -2.70 17.34
CA ASP A 71 -17.31 -4.06 17.72
C ASP A 71 -17.82 -5.18 16.80
N VAL A 72 -18.57 -4.86 15.74
CA VAL A 72 -19.10 -5.82 14.78
C VAL A 72 -18.25 -5.80 13.52
N VAL A 73 -17.89 -6.97 12.99
CA VAL A 73 -17.19 -7.07 11.70
C VAL A 73 -18.11 -6.56 10.59
N ASP A 74 -17.71 -5.50 9.91
CA ASP A 74 -18.44 -4.98 8.76
C ASP A 74 -18.07 -5.75 7.49
N THR A 75 -18.82 -6.77 7.17
CA THR A 75 -18.62 -7.60 5.97
C THR A 75 -18.98 -6.89 4.66
N SER A 76 -19.55 -5.68 4.72
CA SER A 76 -19.82 -4.85 3.54
C SER A 76 -18.60 -4.06 3.09
N PHE A 77 -17.63 -3.84 4.00
CA PHE A 77 -16.44 -3.05 3.69
C PHE A 77 -15.50 -3.79 2.74
N THR A 78 -15.16 -3.14 1.63
CA THR A 78 -14.10 -3.56 0.70
C THR A 78 -13.32 -2.32 0.30
N GLY A 79 -12.00 -2.33 0.51
CA GLY A 79 -11.12 -1.19 0.26
C GLY A 79 -9.85 -1.26 1.09
N PHE A 80 -9.16 -0.13 1.23
CA PHE A 80 -7.95 -0.05 2.01
C PHE A 80 -8.20 0.51 3.42
N ALA A 81 -7.56 -0.08 4.40
CA ALA A 81 -7.56 0.38 5.78
C ALA A 81 -6.19 0.18 6.43
N ASP A 82 -5.89 1.02 7.42
CA ASP A 82 -4.62 1.02 8.13
C ASP A 82 -4.71 0.23 9.44
N CYS A 83 -3.69 -0.58 9.72
CA CYS A 83 -3.50 -1.25 11.01
C CYS A 83 -2.00 -1.55 11.20
N ASP A 84 -1.48 -1.36 12.43
CA ASP A 84 -0.08 -1.67 12.79
C ASP A 84 0.96 -0.98 11.87
N ASN A 85 0.70 0.26 11.44
CA ASN A 85 1.50 1.04 10.48
C ASN A 85 1.58 0.42 9.07
N GLU A 86 0.70 -0.52 8.74
CA GLU A 86 0.58 -1.11 7.42
C GLU A 86 -0.78 -0.75 6.81
N ARG A 87 -0.78 -0.49 5.50
CA ARG A 87 -2.00 -0.27 4.73
C ARG A 87 -2.36 -1.56 4.00
N MET A 88 -3.55 -2.09 4.30
CA MET A 88 -3.97 -3.41 3.86
C MET A 88 -5.25 -3.36 3.03
N TYR A 89 -5.36 -4.27 2.08
CA TYR A 89 -6.57 -4.46 1.28
C TYR A 89 -7.53 -5.39 2.00
N VAL A 90 -8.69 -4.85 2.32
CA VAL A 90 -9.81 -5.56 2.98
C VAL A 90 -10.83 -5.93 1.92
N LYS A 91 -11.30 -7.15 1.94
CA LYS A 91 -12.37 -7.64 1.08
C LYS A 91 -13.44 -8.30 1.93
N ASN A 92 -14.67 -7.80 1.83
CA ASN A 92 -15.81 -8.29 2.62
C ASN A 92 -15.49 -8.32 4.13
N GLY A 93 -14.91 -7.24 4.66
CA GLY A 93 -14.59 -7.07 6.08
C GLY A 93 -13.36 -7.81 6.60
N LYS A 94 -12.61 -8.52 5.76
CA LYS A 94 -11.42 -9.28 6.15
C LYS A 94 -10.25 -9.01 5.21
N VAL A 95 -9.04 -8.93 5.74
CA VAL A 95 -7.82 -8.93 4.91
C VAL A 95 -7.60 -10.31 4.33
N ASP A 96 -7.53 -10.41 3.00
CA ASP A 96 -7.15 -11.64 2.31
C ASP A 96 -5.63 -11.64 2.11
N THR A 97 -4.92 -12.38 2.97
CA THR A 97 -3.45 -12.49 2.95
C THR A 97 -2.91 -13.26 1.74
N THR A 98 -3.77 -13.80 0.89
CA THR A 98 -3.38 -14.42 -0.39
C THR A 98 -3.59 -13.49 -1.58
N TYR A 99 -4.25 -12.34 -1.35
CA TYR A 99 -4.62 -11.41 -2.40
C TYR A 99 -3.40 -10.66 -2.95
N THR A 100 -3.19 -10.76 -4.26
CA THR A 100 -2.12 -10.07 -4.98
C THR A 100 -2.68 -9.48 -6.26
N SER A 101 -2.60 -8.15 -6.42
CA SER A 101 -3.16 -7.41 -7.55
C SER A 101 -2.59 -5.99 -7.62
N VAL A 102 -3.04 -5.24 -8.62
CA VAL A 102 -2.88 -3.77 -8.67
C VAL A 102 -4.26 -3.17 -8.49
N GLU A 103 -4.46 -2.43 -7.41
CA GLU A 103 -5.75 -1.90 -6.97
C GLU A 103 -5.74 -0.37 -6.83
N GLN A 104 -6.92 0.24 -6.91
CA GLN A 104 -7.08 1.66 -6.70
C GLN A 104 -7.23 1.97 -5.20
N ASP A 105 -6.38 2.86 -4.68
CA ASP A 105 -6.43 3.41 -3.33
C ASP A 105 -6.50 4.94 -3.41
N GLY A 106 -7.69 5.49 -3.27
CA GLY A 106 -7.94 6.92 -3.47
C GLY A 106 -7.63 7.36 -4.91
N ALA A 107 -6.66 8.27 -5.07
CA ALA A 107 -6.22 8.75 -6.38
C ALA A 107 -5.12 7.87 -7.00
N ASP A 108 -4.47 7.03 -6.21
CA ASP A 108 -3.36 6.19 -6.64
C ASP A 108 -3.81 4.78 -7.05
N TRP A 109 -3.05 4.15 -7.93
CA TRP A 109 -3.10 2.73 -8.17
C TRP A 109 -1.87 2.10 -7.53
N VAL A 110 -2.07 1.11 -6.66
CA VAL A 110 -1.02 0.54 -5.82
C VAL A 110 -0.87 -0.97 -6.03
N TYR A 111 0.35 -1.46 -5.86
CA TYR A 111 0.61 -2.90 -5.88
C TYR A 111 0.35 -3.51 -4.50
N VAL A 112 -0.56 -4.46 -4.46
CA VAL A 112 -0.89 -5.28 -3.30
C VAL A 112 -0.28 -6.65 -3.47
N GLU A 113 0.45 -7.11 -2.46
CA GLU A 113 0.97 -8.48 -2.37
C GLU A 113 0.67 -9.05 -1.00
N ASN A 114 0.06 -10.24 -0.96
CA ASN A 114 -0.36 -10.89 0.29
C ASN A 114 -1.24 -9.99 1.16
N GLY A 115 -2.15 -9.23 0.53
CA GLY A 115 -3.09 -8.34 1.19
C GLY A 115 -2.53 -7.00 1.67
N LYS A 116 -1.25 -6.69 1.42
CA LYS A 116 -0.58 -5.45 1.85
C LYS A 116 -0.03 -4.66 0.68
N ILE A 117 0.00 -3.33 0.78
CA ILE A 117 0.69 -2.51 -0.21
C ILE A 117 2.21 -2.71 -0.08
N ARG A 118 2.88 -2.94 -1.21
CA ARG A 118 4.32 -3.13 -1.30
C ARG A 118 5.00 -1.86 -1.80
N TYR A 119 5.19 -0.90 -0.90
CA TYR A 119 5.86 0.38 -1.21
C TYR A 119 7.33 0.23 -1.62
N ASP A 120 7.95 -0.90 -1.33
CA ASP A 120 9.34 -1.23 -1.70
C ASP A 120 9.47 -1.86 -3.11
N TYR A 121 8.33 -2.12 -3.79
CA TYR A 121 8.33 -2.82 -5.07
C TYR A 121 8.46 -1.85 -6.25
N THR A 122 9.39 -2.16 -7.15
CA THR A 122 9.55 -1.52 -8.47
C THR A 122 9.66 -2.60 -9.54
N GLY A 123 8.84 -2.52 -10.60
CA GLY A 123 8.79 -3.53 -11.67
C GLY A 123 7.51 -3.45 -12.49
N ILE A 124 7.09 -4.59 -13.06
CA ILE A 124 5.83 -4.72 -13.79
C ILE A 124 4.93 -5.70 -13.04
N ARG A 125 3.68 -5.31 -12.78
CA ARG A 125 2.64 -6.18 -12.21
C ARG A 125 1.34 -6.06 -12.98
N GLN A 126 0.48 -7.09 -12.87
CA GLN A 126 -0.75 -7.16 -13.64
C GLN A 126 -1.99 -7.18 -12.75
N ASN A 127 -3.08 -6.72 -13.33
CA ASN A 127 -4.45 -6.96 -12.88
C ASN A 127 -5.35 -7.30 -14.08
N SER A 128 -6.66 -7.35 -13.89
CA SER A 128 -7.62 -7.61 -14.97
C SER A 128 -7.60 -6.57 -16.11
N ASN A 129 -7.08 -5.37 -15.84
CA ASN A 129 -7.02 -4.26 -16.80
C ASN A 129 -5.72 -4.22 -17.63
N GLY A 130 -4.70 -4.99 -17.23
CA GLY A 130 -3.43 -5.07 -17.96
C GLY A 130 -2.19 -5.17 -17.07
N TRP A 131 -1.03 -4.91 -17.68
CA TRP A 131 0.27 -4.94 -17.04
C TRP A 131 0.76 -3.51 -16.84
N TRP A 132 1.17 -3.18 -15.63
CA TRP A 132 1.44 -1.84 -15.18
C TRP A 132 2.88 -1.68 -14.68
N ARG A 133 3.50 -0.55 -15.02
CA ARG A 133 4.78 -0.14 -14.43
C ARG A 133 4.55 0.35 -13.00
N ILE A 134 5.11 -0.36 -12.05
CA ILE A 134 5.09 0.02 -10.63
C ILE A 134 6.44 0.65 -10.27
N GLU A 135 6.42 1.75 -9.56
CA GLU A 135 7.56 2.40 -8.91
C GLU A 135 7.18 2.75 -7.48
N ASP A 136 7.99 2.32 -6.51
CA ASP A 136 7.75 2.53 -5.09
C ASP A 136 6.31 2.16 -4.69
N GLY A 137 5.85 0.99 -5.17
CA GLY A 137 4.54 0.43 -4.89
C GLY A 137 3.36 1.05 -5.63
N LYS A 138 3.56 2.10 -6.44
CA LYS A 138 2.51 2.80 -7.17
C LYS A 138 2.67 2.67 -8.69
N VAL A 139 1.55 2.72 -9.42
CA VAL A 139 1.60 2.78 -10.89
C VAL A 139 2.15 4.14 -11.31
N ASN A 140 3.26 4.12 -12.08
CA ASN A 140 3.80 5.33 -12.69
C ASN A 140 3.21 5.53 -14.09
N PHE A 141 2.12 6.29 -14.19
CA PHE A 141 1.46 6.61 -15.47
C PHE A 141 2.29 7.50 -16.39
N ASN A 142 3.33 8.16 -15.89
CA ASN A 142 4.21 9.01 -16.71
C ASN A 142 5.34 8.22 -17.36
N PHE A 143 5.56 6.98 -16.98
CA PHE A 143 6.64 6.17 -17.52
C PHE A 143 6.32 5.72 -18.95
N THR A 144 7.25 5.98 -19.88
CA THR A 144 7.27 5.42 -21.23
C THR A 144 8.69 4.97 -21.55
N GLY A 145 8.87 3.70 -21.93
CA GLY A 145 10.18 3.10 -22.15
C GLY A 145 10.17 1.59 -21.96
N LEU A 146 11.34 1.01 -21.75
CA LEU A 146 11.50 -0.42 -21.49
C LEU A 146 11.61 -0.72 -20.00
N ALA A 147 10.96 -1.79 -19.57
CA ALA A 147 11.06 -2.30 -18.20
C ALA A 147 10.97 -3.82 -18.17
N ASP A 148 11.50 -4.43 -17.10
CA ASP A 148 11.62 -5.88 -16.96
C ASP A 148 10.65 -6.44 -15.92
N ASN A 149 10.26 -7.70 -16.11
CA ASN A 149 9.74 -8.58 -15.08
C ASN A 149 10.25 -10.02 -15.31
N GLU A 150 9.74 -10.97 -14.55
CA GLU A 150 10.07 -12.39 -14.63
C GLU A 150 9.81 -13.03 -16.00
N ASN A 151 8.95 -12.40 -16.84
CA ASN A 151 8.60 -12.92 -18.17
C ASN A 151 9.40 -12.25 -19.29
N GLY A 152 10.26 -11.27 -18.98
CA GLY A 152 11.11 -10.59 -19.95
C GLY A 152 11.05 -9.07 -19.88
N ARG A 153 11.50 -8.44 -20.99
CA ARG A 153 11.58 -6.98 -21.14
C ARG A 153 10.48 -6.47 -22.05
N PHE A 154 9.74 -5.47 -21.58
CA PHE A 154 8.52 -4.99 -22.24
C PHE A 154 8.56 -3.49 -22.52
N TYR A 155 7.88 -3.09 -23.59
CA TYR A 155 7.63 -1.67 -23.87
C TYR A 155 6.41 -1.18 -23.11
N ILE A 156 6.65 -0.17 -22.30
CA ILE A 156 5.64 0.53 -21.50
C ILE A 156 5.30 1.84 -22.19
N GLN A 157 4.04 2.17 -22.28
CA GLN A 157 3.56 3.47 -22.73
C GLN A 157 2.54 4.01 -21.72
N ASN A 158 2.82 5.19 -21.17
CA ASN A 158 1.97 5.82 -20.17
C ASN A 158 1.64 4.85 -19.01
N GLY A 159 2.68 4.22 -18.45
CA GLY A 159 2.59 3.31 -17.31
C GLY A 159 2.05 1.92 -17.60
N LYS A 160 1.65 1.60 -18.83
CA LYS A 160 1.04 0.32 -19.20
C LYS A 160 1.83 -0.37 -20.29
N VAL A 161 1.98 -1.70 -20.22
CA VAL A 161 2.57 -2.49 -21.32
C VAL A 161 1.70 -2.34 -22.55
N ASN A 162 2.32 -1.87 -23.65
CA ASN A 162 1.65 -1.75 -24.93
C ASN A 162 1.93 -2.96 -25.82
N PHE A 163 1.10 -3.99 -25.71
CA PHE A 163 1.20 -5.22 -26.50
C PHE A 163 0.93 -5.04 -28.02
N LYS A 164 0.55 -3.83 -28.46
CA LYS A 164 0.39 -3.51 -29.89
C LYS A 164 1.64 -2.87 -30.49
N TYR A 165 2.60 -2.49 -29.64
CA TYR A 165 3.81 -1.80 -30.08
C TYR A 165 4.77 -2.77 -30.76
N THR A 166 5.19 -2.44 -32.01
CA THR A 166 6.21 -3.17 -32.74
C THR A 166 7.09 -2.14 -33.46
N ASN A 167 8.36 -2.07 -33.05
CA ASN A 167 9.32 -1.11 -33.61
C ASN A 167 10.75 -1.45 -33.13
N LEU A 168 11.74 -0.76 -33.71
CA LEU A 168 13.07 -0.63 -33.15
C LEU A 168 13.09 0.56 -32.19
N ILE A 169 13.61 0.35 -30.99
CA ILE A 169 13.72 1.39 -29.97
C ILE A 169 15.11 1.41 -29.37
N GLN A 170 15.59 2.59 -29.01
CA GLN A 170 16.86 2.74 -28.33
C GLN A 170 16.77 2.26 -26.88
N ASP A 171 17.72 1.42 -26.46
CA ASP A 171 17.87 0.91 -25.11
C ASP A 171 19.34 1.11 -24.67
N GLY A 172 19.60 2.21 -24.00
CA GLY A 172 20.97 2.64 -23.71
C GLY A 172 21.77 2.95 -24.98
N ALA A 173 22.85 2.23 -25.22
CA ALA A 173 23.67 2.35 -26.41
C ALA A 173 23.16 1.49 -27.59
N ASP A 174 22.28 0.54 -27.33
CA ASP A 174 21.80 -0.41 -28.33
C ASP A 174 20.45 0.02 -28.93
N TRP A 175 20.14 -0.45 -30.12
CA TRP A 175 18.81 -0.45 -30.71
C TRP A 175 18.26 -1.86 -30.66
N VAL A 176 17.12 -2.05 -29.98
CA VAL A 176 16.50 -3.36 -29.76
C VAL A 176 15.18 -3.48 -30.50
N TYR A 177 14.84 -4.71 -30.92
CA TYR A 177 13.59 -5.00 -31.61
C TYR A 177 12.51 -5.35 -30.58
N VAL A 178 11.46 -4.56 -30.57
CA VAL A 178 10.21 -4.84 -29.83
C VAL A 178 9.17 -5.34 -30.82
N LYS A 179 8.55 -6.48 -30.52
CA LYS A 179 7.43 -7.02 -31.28
C LYS A 179 6.29 -7.37 -30.33
N ASN A 180 5.11 -6.84 -30.61
CA ASN A 180 3.94 -7.01 -29.74
C ASN A 180 4.24 -6.65 -28.27
N GLY A 181 4.93 -5.52 -28.06
CA GLY A 181 5.28 -5.02 -26.74
C GLY A 181 6.41 -5.74 -26.01
N HIS A 182 6.96 -6.81 -26.56
CA HIS A 182 8.02 -7.63 -25.95
C HIS A 182 9.33 -7.50 -26.71
N VAL A 183 10.43 -7.27 -26.02
CA VAL A 183 11.78 -7.24 -26.61
C VAL A 183 12.16 -8.63 -27.09
N GLN A 184 12.54 -8.73 -28.35
CA GLN A 184 12.87 -9.98 -29.04
C GLN A 184 14.37 -10.28 -28.95
N SER A 185 14.88 -10.69 -27.82
CA SER A 185 16.32 -10.87 -27.57
C SER A 185 17.01 -11.95 -28.42
N ASN A 186 16.25 -12.85 -29.03
CA ASN A 186 16.77 -13.92 -29.89
C ASN A 186 16.50 -13.71 -31.41
N TYR A 187 15.95 -12.53 -31.79
CA TYR A 187 15.62 -12.27 -33.17
C TYR A 187 16.87 -11.96 -34.01
N THR A 188 17.03 -12.65 -35.13
CA THR A 188 18.05 -12.35 -36.15
C THR A 188 17.33 -12.18 -37.47
N GLY A 189 17.61 -11.09 -38.15
CA GLY A 189 16.96 -10.73 -39.43
C GLY A 189 16.74 -9.24 -39.59
N PHE A 190 15.83 -8.84 -40.46
CA PHE A 190 15.55 -7.43 -40.73
C PHE A 190 14.36 -6.90 -39.94
N ALA A 191 14.51 -5.68 -39.43
CA ALA A 191 13.40 -4.87 -38.91
C ALA A 191 13.51 -3.43 -39.38
N THR A 192 12.37 -2.72 -39.42
CA THR A 192 12.27 -1.38 -39.99
C THR A 192 11.70 -0.42 -38.95
N ASN A 193 12.20 0.82 -38.90
CA ASN A 193 11.59 1.96 -38.24
C ASN A 193 11.58 3.18 -39.18
N GLU A 194 11.28 4.36 -38.71
CA GLU A 194 11.26 5.61 -39.47
C GLU A 194 12.62 6.02 -40.03
N ASN A 195 13.73 5.52 -39.47
CA ASN A 195 15.09 5.82 -39.90
C ASN A 195 15.61 4.83 -41.01
N GLY A 196 14.86 3.73 -41.24
CA GLY A 196 15.25 2.77 -42.27
C GLY A 196 15.07 1.32 -41.86
N ARG A 197 15.68 0.44 -42.66
CA ARG A 197 15.70 -1.01 -42.46
C ARG A 197 17.07 -1.46 -41.99
N PHE A 198 17.10 -2.22 -40.92
CA PHE A 198 18.31 -2.61 -40.19
C PHE A 198 18.40 -4.12 -40.06
N TYR A 199 19.63 -4.63 -40.14
CA TYR A 199 19.91 -6.03 -39.84
C TYR A 199 20.18 -6.19 -38.33
N LEU A 200 19.58 -7.19 -37.73
CA LEU A 200 19.68 -7.48 -36.30
C LEU A 200 20.30 -8.85 -36.08
N GLU A 201 21.09 -8.93 -35.04
CA GLU A 201 21.58 -10.19 -34.47
C GLU A 201 21.23 -10.21 -32.96
N ASN A 202 20.63 -11.32 -32.52
CA ASN A 202 20.24 -11.49 -31.13
C ASN A 202 19.40 -10.31 -30.60
N GLY A 203 18.46 -9.83 -31.40
CA GLY A 203 17.51 -8.77 -31.03
C GLY A 203 18.05 -7.35 -31.08
N LYS A 204 19.32 -7.15 -31.43
CA LYS A 204 19.99 -5.84 -31.53
C LYS A 204 20.40 -5.51 -32.93
N VAL A 205 20.31 -4.21 -33.29
CA VAL A 205 20.85 -3.73 -34.55
C VAL A 205 22.37 -3.92 -34.58
N ASN A 206 22.89 -4.62 -35.60
CA ASN A 206 24.31 -4.76 -35.80
C ASN A 206 24.78 -3.77 -36.88
N PHE A 207 25.26 -2.59 -36.46
CA PHE A 207 25.76 -1.55 -37.38
C PHE A 207 27.11 -1.90 -38.05
N GLY A 208 27.80 -2.93 -37.56
CA GLY A 208 29.06 -3.40 -38.17
C GLY A 208 28.89 -4.57 -39.11
N TYR A 209 27.66 -5.06 -39.30
CA TYR A 209 27.41 -6.20 -40.20
C TYR A 209 27.54 -5.78 -41.65
N THR A 210 28.32 -6.54 -42.41
CA THR A 210 28.52 -6.31 -43.86
C THR A 210 28.53 -7.64 -44.55
N ASN A 211 27.50 -7.92 -45.37
CA ASN A 211 27.36 -9.15 -46.13
C ASN A 211 26.26 -9.03 -47.17
N VAL A 212 26.18 -10.00 -48.07
CA VAL A 212 25.03 -10.21 -48.95
C VAL A 212 24.19 -11.34 -48.36
N ILE A 213 22.96 -11.02 -47.93
CA ILE A 213 22.06 -11.98 -47.30
C ILE A 213 20.69 -11.99 -47.96
N GLN A 214 19.98 -13.08 -47.80
CA GLN A 214 18.63 -13.23 -48.35
C GLN A 214 17.60 -12.52 -47.44
N ASP A 215 16.72 -11.73 -48.07
CA ASP A 215 15.61 -11.04 -47.44
C ASP A 215 14.32 -11.33 -48.21
N GLY A 216 13.54 -12.29 -47.73
CA GLY A 216 12.41 -12.84 -48.48
C GLY A 216 12.88 -13.54 -49.77
N SER A 217 12.46 -13.03 -50.94
CA SER A 217 12.89 -13.52 -52.27
C SER A 217 14.17 -12.85 -52.74
N ASP A 218 14.60 -11.77 -52.15
CA ASP A 218 15.66 -10.91 -52.67
C ASP A 218 16.98 -11.12 -51.91
N TRP A 219 18.11 -10.88 -52.61
CA TRP A 219 19.43 -10.79 -52.01
C TRP A 219 19.79 -9.32 -51.82
N VAL A 220 20.07 -8.93 -50.60
CA VAL A 220 20.42 -7.55 -50.27
C VAL A 220 21.81 -7.46 -49.66
N TYR A 221 22.51 -6.37 -49.98
CA TYR A 221 23.77 -6.03 -49.32
C TYR A 221 23.50 -5.19 -48.10
N VAL A 222 24.11 -5.59 -46.98
CA VAL A 222 24.00 -4.91 -45.68
C VAL A 222 25.31 -4.30 -45.33
#